data_0fe8d5bdaa4a66f2fa371a91364a60d1
#
_entry.id   0fe8d5bdaa4a66f2fa371a91364a60d1
#
_cell.length_a   1.000
_cell.length_b   1.000
_cell.length_c   1.000
_cell.angle_alpha   90.00
_cell.angle_beta   90.00
_cell.angle_gamma   90.00
#
_symmetry.space_group_name_H-M   'P 1'
#
loop_
_entity.id
_entity.type
_entity.pdbx_description
1 polymer ?
#
loop_
_entity_poly.entity_id
_entity_poly.type
_entity_poly.pdbx_seq_one_letter_code
_entity_poly.pdbx_strand_id
1 'polypeptide(L)'
;MAGWLSAARLATLVIWLGICASAAHAQDVAPALVGRWDAVTRSAGGIGQVMEFRADGSMMHWFAAMVEFTYVVQGRLLITSFTPATGGAVEQTTTEIRFEGDVLIQKSTQSGTETRMTRKRAGGPHDAPIVGVWAYAHEAGGTAFMMYTADGRLIFRLPMRADRGRWSVSGDKLTIGPMPATARLTYRAEGDQLVLIDDQGKQVTYSRAELLEFQ
;
A
#
# COMPACT_ATOMS: atom_id res chain seq x y z
N MET A 1 73.64 -58.80 -6.12
CA MET A 1 73.93 -57.41 -6.49
C MET A 1 72.67 -56.58 -6.33
N ALA A 2 72.80 -55.56 -5.58
CA ALA A 2 71.75 -54.78 -4.90
C ALA A 2 70.73 -54.13 -5.79
N GLY A 3 69.41 -54.25 -5.43
CA GLY A 3 68.31 -53.50 -5.98
C GLY A 3 67.68 -52.60 -4.91
N TRP A 4 67.69 -51.31 -5.11
CA TRP A 4 67.20 -50.32 -4.17
C TRP A 4 65.68 -50.12 -4.41
N LEU A 5 64.87 -50.27 -3.37
CA LEU A 5 63.45 -49.91 -3.36
C LEU A 5 63.28 -48.50 -2.91
N SER A 6 62.79 -47.69 -3.76
CA SER A 6 62.36 -46.27 -3.46
C SER A 6 60.93 -46.30 -2.95
N ALA A 7 60.72 -45.87 -1.73
CA ALA A 7 59.44 -45.70 -1.12
C ALA A 7 58.85 -44.34 -1.53
N ALA A 8 57.79 -44.32 -2.32
CA ALA A 8 56.99 -43.13 -2.61
C ALA A 8 56.07 -42.82 -1.44
N ARG A 9 56.25 -41.67 -0.80
CA ARG A 9 55.37 -41.13 0.23
C ARG A 9 54.19 -40.41 -0.47
N LEU A 10 53.01 -40.99 -0.37
CA LEU A 10 51.75 -40.34 -0.69
C LEU A 10 51.43 -39.31 0.40
N ALA A 11 51.53 -38.05 0.10
CA ALA A 11 51.00 -36.96 0.93
C ALA A 11 49.51 -36.78 0.65
N THR A 12 48.67 -37.21 1.61
CA THR A 12 47.21 -36.98 1.52
C THR A 12 46.90 -35.54 1.91
N LEU A 13 46.57 -34.75 0.89
CA LEU A 13 46.10 -33.36 1.08
C LEU A 13 44.64 -33.41 1.51
N VAL A 14 44.33 -33.17 2.78
CA VAL A 14 42.98 -33.00 3.29
C VAL A 14 42.57 -31.58 3.06
N ILE A 15 41.76 -31.35 1.99
CA ILE A 15 41.12 -30.05 1.74
C ILE A 15 39.91 -29.94 2.66
N TRP A 16 40.03 -29.13 3.72
CA TRP A 16 38.91 -28.68 4.51
C TRP A 16 38.09 -27.66 3.69
N LEU A 17 37.03 -28.11 3.04
CA LEU A 17 35.98 -27.24 2.55
C LEU A 17 35.22 -26.66 3.76
N GLY A 18 35.63 -25.50 4.21
CA GLY A 18 34.86 -24.71 5.16
C GLY A 18 33.55 -24.27 4.51
N ILE A 19 32.45 -24.99 4.78
CA ILE A 19 31.11 -24.55 4.46
C ILE A 19 30.83 -23.37 5.39
N CYS A 20 31.07 -22.13 4.91
CA CYS A 20 30.51 -20.92 5.51
C CYS A 20 29.00 -21.01 5.31
N ALA A 21 28.28 -21.68 6.20
CA ALA A 21 26.86 -21.52 6.35
C ALA A 21 26.64 -20.06 6.77
N SER A 22 26.36 -19.18 5.79
CA SER A 22 25.80 -17.87 6.07
C SER A 22 24.48 -18.13 6.78
N ALA A 23 24.47 -17.99 8.10
CA ALA A 23 23.25 -17.95 8.88
C ALA A 23 22.45 -16.76 8.33
N ALA A 24 21.53 -17.03 7.41
CA ALA A 24 20.48 -16.09 7.08
C ALA A 24 19.77 -15.81 8.40
N HIS A 25 20.05 -14.64 8.98
CA HIS A 25 19.30 -14.18 10.14
C HIS A 25 17.85 -14.13 9.69
N ALA A 26 17.04 -15.07 10.19
CA ALA A 26 15.59 -14.98 10.05
C ALA A 26 15.22 -13.61 10.63
N GLN A 27 14.79 -12.70 9.77
CA GLN A 27 14.27 -11.40 10.22
C GLN A 27 13.04 -11.72 11.05
N ASP A 28 13.01 -11.28 12.30
CA ASP A 28 11.80 -11.33 13.11
C ASP A 28 10.76 -10.48 12.41
N VAL A 29 9.85 -11.13 11.69
CA VAL A 29 8.71 -10.50 11.03
C VAL A 29 7.58 -10.50 12.04
N ALA A 30 7.11 -9.32 12.46
CA ALA A 30 5.92 -9.20 13.26
C ALA A 30 4.68 -9.35 12.37
N PRO A 31 3.94 -10.48 12.43
CA PRO A 31 2.77 -10.70 11.57
C PRO A 31 1.71 -9.61 11.68
N ALA A 32 1.59 -8.98 12.85
CA ALA A 32 0.66 -7.88 13.09
C ALA A 32 0.94 -6.64 12.21
N LEU A 33 2.21 -6.43 11.79
CA LEU A 33 2.57 -5.32 10.91
C LEU A 33 2.30 -5.62 9.44
N VAL A 34 2.30 -6.89 9.03
CA VAL A 34 2.15 -7.26 7.62
C VAL A 34 0.82 -6.76 7.08
N GLY A 35 0.89 -6.04 5.97
CA GLY A 35 -0.27 -5.45 5.31
C GLY A 35 -0.06 -3.98 4.98
N ARG A 36 -1.11 -3.33 4.55
CA ARG A 36 -1.10 -1.92 4.15
C ARG A 36 -1.78 -1.05 5.20
N TRP A 37 -1.18 0.10 5.45
CA TRP A 37 -1.54 1.02 6.51
C TRP A 37 -1.64 2.44 5.98
N ASP A 38 -2.78 3.08 6.19
CA ASP A 38 -3.05 4.47 5.80
C ASP A 38 -2.90 5.40 7.01
N ALA A 39 -2.15 6.48 6.87
CA ALA A 39 -2.09 7.49 7.92
C ALA A 39 -3.48 8.07 8.21
N VAL A 40 -3.84 8.12 9.50
CA VAL A 40 -5.11 8.72 9.96
C VAL A 40 -5.07 10.24 9.76
N THR A 41 -3.92 10.87 10.09
CA THR A 41 -3.73 12.31 9.88
C THR A 41 -3.34 12.56 8.43
N ARG A 42 -4.13 13.43 7.77
CA ARG A 42 -3.94 13.83 6.37
C ARG A 42 -3.95 15.36 6.27
N SER A 43 -3.39 15.91 5.20
CA SER A 43 -3.52 17.33 4.88
C SER A 43 -4.98 17.69 4.58
N ALA A 44 -5.30 18.98 4.52
CA ALA A 44 -6.63 19.46 4.12
C ALA A 44 -7.07 18.93 2.73
N GLY A 45 -6.10 18.67 1.81
CA GLY A 45 -6.35 18.04 0.50
C GLY A 45 -6.34 16.50 0.52
N GLY A 46 -6.41 15.88 1.71
CA GLY A 46 -6.45 14.42 1.83
C GLY A 46 -5.10 13.71 1.58
N ILE A 47 -3.99 14.45 1.49
CA ILE A 47 -2.67 13.83 1.28
C ILE A 47 -2.15 13.26 2.58
N GLY A 48 -1.81 11.99 2.57
CA GLY A 48 -1.26 11.24 3.70
C GLY A 48 -0.21 10.22 3.27
N GLN A 49 0.36 9.58 4.29
CA GLN A 49 1.32 8.49 4.10
C GLN A 49 0.58 7.16 4.03
N VAL A 50 1.07 6.27 3.19
CA VAL A 50 0.66 4.87 3.12
C VAL A 50 1.91 4.00 3.25
N MET A 51 1.87 3.01 4.11
CA MET A 51 2.94 2.02 4.27
C MET A 51 2.41 0.63 3.96
N GLU A 52 3.19 -0.17 3.26
CA GLU A 52 2.92 -1.59 3.07
C GLU A 52 4.12 -2.38 3.56
N PHE A 53 3.91 -3.20 4.57
CA PHE A 53 4.89 -4.14 5.10
C PHE A 53 4.60 -5.54 4.55
N ARG A 54 5.58 -6.15 3.91
CA ARG A 54 5.46 -7.49 3.33
C ARG A 54 6.18 -8.52 4.18
N ALA A 55 5.68 -9.75 4.16
CA ALA A 55 6.22 -10.84 4.96
C ALA A 55 7.68 -11.20 4.62
N ASP A 56 8.18 -10.82 3.44
CA ASP A 56 9.57 -11.01 3.02
C ASP A 56 10.53 -9.93 3.55
N GLY A 57 10.06 -9.04 4.43
CA GLY A 57 10.82 -7.91 4.98
C GLY A 57 10.99 -6.75 3.99
N SER A 58 10.38 -6.81 2.81
CA SER A 58 10.30 -5.64 1.93
C SER A 58 9.17 -4.72 2.37
N MET A 59 9.30 -3.44 2.04
CA MET A 59 8.25 -2.47 2.27
C MET A 59 8.14 -1.45 1.14
N MET A 60 6.96 -0.87 1.04
CA MET A 60 6.68 0.28 0.21
C MET A 60 6.14 1.42 1.08
N HIS A 61 6.54 2.61 0.76
CA HIS A 61 6.00 3.84 1.34
C HIS A 61 5.53 4.75 0.22
N TRP A 62 4.32 5.29 0.36
CA TRP A 62 3.75 6.25 -0.58
C TRP A 62 3.30 7.51 0.14
N PHE A 63 3.38 8.61 -0.57
CA PHE A 63 2.47 9.73 -0.38
C PHE A 63 1.32 9.56 -1.35
N ALA A 64 0.09 9.65 -0.86
CA ALA A 64 -1.11 9.47 -1.67
C ALA A 64 -2.17 10.51 -1.30
N ALA A 65 -2.91 10.98 -2.29
CA ALA A 65 -4.20 11.60 -2.03
C ALA A 65 -5.20 10.49 -1.66
N MET A 66 -5.91 10.67 -0.56
CA MET A 66 -6.85 9.72 0.04
C MET A 66 -8.09 10.50 0.48
N VAL A 67 -9.13 10.46 -0.33
CA VAL A 67 -10.34 11.23 -0.06
C VAL A 67 -11.54 10.28 0.01
N GLU A 68 -12.38 10.50 0.99
CA GLU A 68 -13.60 9.73 1.17
C GLU A 68 -14.82 10.61 0.89
N PHE A 69 -15.75 10.06 0.14
CA PHE A 69 -17.02 10.66 -0.22
C PHE A 69 -18.15 9.73 0.19
N THR A 70 -19.35 10.26 0.32
CA THR A 70 -20.56 9.46 0.19
C THR A 70 -21.09 9.56 -1.23
N TYR A 71 -21.83 8.54 -1.70
CA TYR A 71 -22.44 8.58 -3.01
C TYR A 71 -23.83 7.99 -3.02
N VAL A 72 -24.65 8.46 -3.97
CA VAL A 72 -25.97 7.90 -4.29
C VAL A 72 -26.09 7.83 -5.81
N VAL A 73 -26.67 6.74 -6.32
CA VAL A 73 -27.01 6.58 -7.73
C VAL A 73 -28.52 6.74 -7.91
N GLN A 74 -28.93 7.68 -8.77
CA GLN A 74 -30.32 7.94 -9.14
C GLN A 74 -30.47 7.78 -10.65
N GLY A 75 -30.91 6.61 -11.10
CA GLY A 75 -30.96 6.28 -12.52
C GLY A 75 -29.55 6.31 -13.15
N ARG A 76 -29.27 7.28 -14.00
CA ARG A 76 -27.95 7.47 -14.62
C ARG A 76 -27.13 8.57 -13.96
N LEU A 77 -27.60 9.15 -12.88
CA LEU A 77 -26.88 10.21 -12.15
C LEU A 77 -26.19 9.61 -10.94
N LEU A 78 -24.90 9.88 -10.81
CA LEU A 78 -24.08 9.66 -9.64
C LEU A 78 -23.93 11.01 -8.92
N ILE A 79 -24.39 11.07 -7.70
CA ILE A 79 -24.25 12.22 -6.81
C ILE A 79 -23.21 11.85 -5.78
N THR A 80 -22.10 12.56 -5.74
CA THR A 80 -21.05 12.40 -4.73
C THR A 80 -21.08 13.59 -3.78
N SER A 81 -20.87 13.33 -2.49
CA SER A 81 -20.82 14.38 -1.47
C SER A 81 -19.52 14.27 -0.68
N PHE A 82 -18.87 15.38 -0.49
CA PHE A 82 -17.63 15.52 0.28
C PHE A 82 -17.84 16.51 1.42
N THR A 83 -17.41 16.10 2.63
CA THR A 83 -17.36 16.99 3.79
C THR A 83 -15.91 17.25 4.14
N PRO A 84 -15.41 18.50 4.02
CA PRO A 84 -14.03 18.81 4.37
C PRO A 84 -13.73 18.48 5.83
N ALA A 85 -12.55 17.87 6.11
CA ALA A 85 -12.13 17.52 7.46
C ALA A 85 -11.98 18.73 8.40
N THR A 86 -11.78 19.94 7.84
CA THR A 86 -11.68 21.20 8.56
C THR A 86 -13.04 21.79 8.94
N GLY A 87 -14.13 21.11 8.63
CA GLY A 87 -15.48 21.64 8.69
C GLY A 87 -15.79 22.52 7.47
N GLY A 88 -17.06 22.77 7.22
CA GLY A 88 -17.51 23.58 6.08
C GLY A 88 -18.81 23.04 5.47
N ALA A 89 -19.25 23.66 4.39
CA ALA A 89 -20.42 23.19 3.64
C ALA A 89 -20.08 21.85 2.95
N VAL A 90 -21.08 20.98 2.87
CA VAL A 90 -20.99 19.75 2.08
C VAL A 90 -20.90 20.14 0.60
N GLU A 91 -19.85 19.72 -0.06
CA GLU A 91 -19.70 19.89 -1.49
C GLU A 91 -20.33 18.71 -2.22
N GLN A 92 -21.17 18.99 -3.22
CA GLN A 92 -21.80 17.96 -4.03
C GLN A 92 -21.41 18.11 -5.50
N THR A 93 -21.15 16.97 -6.12
CA THR A 93 -20.90 16.88 -7.55
C THR A 93 -21.86 15.86 -8.16
N THR A 94 -22.45 16.22 -9.30
CA THR A 94 -23.31 15.30 -10.05
C THR A 94 -22.64 14.95 -11.37
N THR A 95 -22.58 13.66 -11.67
CA THR A 95 -22.05 13.13 -12.94
C THR A 95 -23.05 12.16 -13.56
N GLU A 96 -23.14 12.14 -14.88
CA GLU A 96 -23.82 11.06 -15.59
C GLU A 96 -22.93 9.85 -15.66
N ILE A 97 -23.50 8.66 -15.41
CA ILE A 97 -22.77 7.39 -15.49
C ILE A 97 -23.36 6.46 -16.55
N ARG A 98 -22.48 5.72 -17.22
CA ARG A 98 -22.84 4.58 -18.06
C ARG A 98 -21.78 3.50 -17.99
N PHE A 99 -22.19 2.27 -18.27
CA PHE A 99 -21.31 1.11 -18.27
C PHE A 99 -21.18 0.55 -19.69
N GLU A 100 -19.96 0.27 -20.10
CA GLU A 100 -19.61 -0.43 -21.33
C GLU A 100 -18.76 -1.66 -20.97
N GLY A 101 -19.44 -2.78 -20.63
CA GLY A 101 -18.78 -3.95 -20.06
C GLY A 101 -18.07 -3.60 -18.75
N ASP A 102 -16.76 -3.83 -18.69
CA ASP A 102 -15.92 -3.49 -17.51
C ASP A 102 -15.36 -2.07 -17.56
N VAL A 103 -16.00 -1.16 -18.29
CA VAL A 103 -15.67 0.24 -18.31
C VAL A 103 -16.82 1.04 -17.72
N LEU A 104 -16.53 1.83 -16.67
CA LEU A 104 -17.40 2.87 -16.12
C LEU A 104 -17.01 4.21 -16.76
N ILE A 105 -17.98 4.88 -17.35
CA ILE A 105 -17.81 6.20 -17.91
C ILE A 105 -18.59 7.18 -17.07
N GLN A 106 -17.88 8.19 -16.57
CA GLN A 106 -18.45 9.31 -15.82
C GLN A 106 -18.33 10.58 -16.66
N LYS A 107 -19.42 11.30 -16.82
CA LYS A 107 -19.46 12.57 -17.53
C LYS A 107 -19.91 13.67 -16.57
N SER A 108 -19.07 14.67 -16.38
CA SER A 108 -19.41 15.83 -15.56
C SER A 108 -20.62 16.56 -16.16
N THR A 109 -21.64 16.81 -15.36
CA THR A 109 -22.81 17.59 -15.79
C THR A 109 -22.49 19.07 -15.93
N GLN A 110 -21.41 19.55 -15.31
CA GLN A 110 -20.98 20.95 -15.36
C GLN A 110 -20.05 21.22 -16.54
N SER A 111 -18.98 20.41 -16.70
CA SER A 111 -17.94 20.64 -17.72
C SER A 111 -18.13 19.81 -18.99
N GLY A 112 -18.95 18.76 -18.95
CA GLY A 112 -19.08 17.79 -20.02
C GLY A 112 -17.88 16.84 -20.17
N THR A 113 -16.84 16.97 -19.33
CA THR A 113 -15.65 16.12 -19.37
C THR A 113 -16.01 14.68 -19.05
N GLU A 114 -15.50 13.74 -19.83
CA GLU A 114 -15.68 12.31 -19.61
C GLU A 114 -14.41 11.71 -18.99
N THR A 115 -14.61 10.88 -17.94
CA THR A 115 -13.58 10.03 -17.37
C THR A 115 -13.96 8.58 -17.60
N ARG A 116 -13.05 7.80 -18.20
CA ARG A 116 -13.22 6.36 -18.47
C ARG A 116 -12.38 5.57 -17.48
N MET A 117 -13.02 4.68 -16.74
CA MET A 117 -12.40 3.87 -15.70
C MET A 117 -12.56 2.39 -16.02
N THR A 118 -11.49 1.63 -15.89
CA THR A 118 -11.51 0.17 -16.05
C THR A 118 -11.76 -0.50 -14.70
N ARG A 119 -12.62 -1.51 -14.68
CA ARG A 119 -12.89 -2.32 -13.50
C ARG A 119 -11.64 -3.13 -13.11
N LYS A 120 -11.23 -3.01 -11.88
CA LYS A 120 -10.13 -3.80 -11.29
C LYS A 120 -10.66 -4.92 -10.40
N ARG A 121 -11.77 -4.67 -9.71
CA ARG A 121 -12.45 -5.66 -8.88
C ARG A 121 -13.95 -5.38 -8.90
N ALA A 122 -14.73 -6.41 -9.11
CA ALA A 122 -16.18 -6.34 -8.99
C ALA A 122 -16.61 -6.30 -7.52
N GLY A 123 -17.80 -5.79 -7.26
CA GLY A 123 -18.51 -6.01 -6.01
C GLY A 123 -19.03 -7.46 -5.87
N GLY A 124 -19.83 -7.69 -4.88
CA GLY A 124 -20.51 -8.97 -4.69
C GLY A 124 -21.55 -9.25 -5.80
N PRO A 125 -22.02 -10.49 -5.92
CA PRO A 125 -22.92 -10.90 -7.01
C PRO A 125 -24.30 -10.22 -7.02
N HIS A 126 -24.68 -9.60 -5.92
CA HIS A 126 -25.95 -8.87 -5.77
C HIS A 126 -25.76 -7.36 -5.62
N ASP A 127 -24.53 -6.86 -5.73
CA ASP A 127 -24.26 -5.45 -5.60
C ASP A 127 -24.64 -4.68 -6.88
N ALA A 128 -24.90 -3.38 -6.71
CA ALA A 128 -25.14 -2.49 -7.86
C ALA A 128 -23.90 -2.47 -8.79
N PRO A 129 -24.07 -2.33 -10.11
CA PRO A 129 -22.97 -2.41 -11.10
C PRO A 129 -21.80 -1.46 -10.82
N ILE A 130 -22.02 -0.35 -10.11
CA ILE A 130 -20.96 0.60 -9.76
C ILE A 130 -20.06 0.09 -8.64
N VAL A 131 -20.57 -0.79 -7.76
CA VAL A 131 -19.83 -1.29 -6.59
C VAL A 131 -18.60 -2.08 -7.07
N GLY A 132 -17.47 -1.81 -6.44
CA GLY A 132 -16.18 -2.40 -6.80
C GLY A 132 -15.07 -1.38 -6.89
N VAL A 133 -13.94 -1.80 -7.45
CA VAL A 133 -12.75 -0.96 -7.63
C VAL A 133 -12.56 -0.65 -9.11
N TRP A 134 -12.40 0.63 -9.40
CA TRP A 134 -12.22 1.19 -10.72
C TRP A 134 -10.91 1.98 -10.77
N ALA A 135 -10.23 1.95 -11.91
CA ALA A 135 -8.97 2.67 -12.09
C ALA A 135 -8.94 3.46 -13.40
N TYR A 136 -8.27 4.60 -13.38
CA TYR A 136 -8.05 5.44 -14.55
C TYR A 136 -6.72 6.21 -14.47
N ALA A 137 -6.19 6.62 -15.62
CA ALA A 137 -5.05 7.53 -15.67
C ALA A 137 -5.48 8.94 -15.21
N HIS A 138 -4.84 9.45 -14.16
CA HIS A 138 -5.17 10.76 -13.60
C HIS A 138 -4.35 11.86 -14.28
N GLU A 139 -4.92 13.03 -14.48
CA GLU A 139 -4.25 14.17 -15.13
C GLU A 139 -3.00 14.66 -14.39
N ALA A 140 -2.97 14.55 -13.07
CA ALA A 140 -1.78 14.83 -12.26
C ALA A 140 -0.67 13.77 -12.38
N GLY A 141 -0.87 12.76 -13.23
CA GLY A 141 0.00 11.59 -13.40
C GLY A 141 -0.39 10.43 -12.49
N GLY A 142 0.05 9.23 -12.87
CA GLY A 142 -0.23 7.99 -12.15
C GLY A 142 -1.64 7.43 -12.39
N THR A 143 -1.94 6.35 -11.69
CA THR A 143 -3.24 5.67 -11.75
C THR A 143 -4.05 6.01 -10.51
N ALA A 144 -5.21 6.62 -10.69
CA ALA A 144 -6.17 6.82 -9.62
C ALA A 144 -7.09 5.59 -9.48
N PHE A 145 -7.50 5.35 -8.25
CA PHE A 145 -8.43 4.27 -7.89
C PHE A 145 -9.66 4.86 -7.21
N MET A 146 -10.82 4.34 -7.56
CA MET A 146 -12.09 4.65 -6.95
C MET A 146 -12.74 3.35 -6.48
N MET A 147 -12.95 3.22 -5.18
CA MET A 147 -13.69 2.10 -4.60
C MET A 147 -15.08 2.56 -4.19
N TYR A 148 -16.08 2.02 -4.84
CA TYR A 148 -17.48 2.19 -4.49
C TYR A 148 -17.91 1.00 -3.64
N THR A 149 -18.41 1.26 -2.44
CA THR A 149 -18.89 0.25 -1.49
C THR A 149 -20.43 0.13 -1.55
N ALA A 150 -20.97 -1.00 -1.16
CA ALA A 150 -22.42 -1.22 -1.18
C ALA A 150 -23.20 -0.34 -0.17
N ASP A 151 -22.51 0.16 0.86
CA ASP A 151 -23.06 1.07 1.87
C ASP A 151 -23.01 2.56 1.47
N GLY A 152 -22.64 2.88 0.21
CA GLY A 152 -22.68 4.22 -0.32
C GLY A 152 -21.43 5.07 -0.03
N ARG A 153 -20.30 4.46 0.34
CA ARG A 153 -19.01 5.14 0.46
C ARG A 153 -18.24 5.04 -0.85
N LEU A 154 -17.55 6.12 -1.20
CA LEU A 154 -16.59 6.17 -2.29
C LEU A 154 -15.23 6.56 -1.71
N ILE A 155 -14.25 5.70 -1.89
CA ILE A 155 -12.87 5.93 -1.46
C ILE A 155 -12.03 6.20 -2.70
N PHE A 156 -11.52 7.43 -2.80
CA PHE A 156 -10.58 7.85 -3.85
C PHE A 156 -9.15 7.71 -3.36
N ARG A 157 -8.29 7.17 -4.21
CA ARG A 157 -6.86 7.00 -3.94
C ARG A 157 -6.05 7.37 -5.18
N LEU A 158 -5.05 8.24 -5.01
CA LEU A 158 -4.07 8.56 -6.04
C LEU A 158 -2.67 8.45 -5.43
N PRO A 159 -1.92 7.37 -5.71
CA PRO A 159 -0.51 7.28 -5.35
C PRO A 159 0.30 8.34 -6.10
N MET A 160 1.05 9.19 -5.37
CA MET A 160 1.82 10.29 -5.97
C MET A 160 3.32 9.95 -6.05
N ARG A 161 3.88 9.47 -4.95
CA ARG A 161 5.29 9.12 -4.82
C ARG A 161 5.42 7.79 -4.08
N ALA A 162 6.27 6.90 -4.60
CA ALA A 162 6.57 5.61 -4.00
C ALA A 162 8.06 5.48 -3.71
N ASP A 163 8.40 5.10 -2.49
CA ASP A 163 9.75 4.74 -2.06
C ASP A 163 9.76 3.27 -1.62
N ARG A 164 10.81 2.53 -2.01
CA ARG A 164 11.01 1.13 -1.63
C ARG A 164 12.02 1.04 -0.50
N GLY A 165 11.80 0.11 0.41
CA GLY A 165 12.69 -0.14 1.52
C GLY A 165 12.60 -1.57 2.05
N ARG A 166 13.27 -1.77 3.16
CA ARG A 166 13.17 -2.99 3.96
C ARG A 166 12.75 -2.61 5.37
N TRP A 167 12.20 -3.58 6.07
CA TRP A 167 11.83 -3.43 7.46
C TRP A 167 12.23 -4.66 8.27
N SER A 168 12.46 -4.44 9.55
CA SER A 168 12.69 -5.50 10.53
C SER A 168 12.24 -5.02 11.90
N VAL A 169 11.93 -5.96 12.80
CA VAL A 169 11.57 -5.67 14.19
C VAL A 169 12.55 -6.32 15.15
N SER A 170 12.68 -5.72 16.33
CA SER A 170 13.37 -6.28 17.48
C SER A 170 12.65 -5.79 18.74
N GLY A 171 11.86 -6.66 19.36
CA GLY A 171 10.94 -6.28 20.42
C GLY A 171 9.91 -5.25 19.94
N ASP A 172 9.85 -4.10 20.58
CA ASP A 172 9.00 -2.96 20.23
C ASP A 172 9.62 -2.00 19.22
N LYS A 173 10.81 -2.30 18.70
CA LYS A 173 11.54 -1.45 17.76
C LYS A 173 11.36 -1.91 16.34
N LEU A 174 10.88 -0.99 15.49
CA LEU A 174 10.77 -1.12 14.05
C LEU A 174 11.91 -0.36 13.38
N THR A 175 12.69 -1.03 12.57
CA THR A 175 13.69 -0.39 11.69
C THR A 175 13.16 -0.40 10.27
N ILE A 176 13.18 0.76 9.61
CA ILE A 176 12.75 0.98 8.23
C ILE A 176 13.92 1.58 7.46
N GLY A 177 14.28 1.03 6.31
CA GLY A 177 15.32 1.64 5.45
C GLY A 177 15.83 0.74 4.34
N PRO A 178 16.63 1.34 3.40
CA PRO A 178 16.75 2.77 3.17
C PRO A 178 15.55 3.33 2.42
N MET A 179 15.04 4.44 2.95
CA MET A 179 14.11 5.29 2.22
C MET A 179 14.65 6.67 2.18
N PRO A 180 14.80 7.71 1.98
CA PRO A 180 15.91 8.65 1.96
C PRO A 180 16.90 8.40 3.12
N ALA A 181 16.46 7.83 4.23
CA ALA A 181 17.32 7.46 5.36
C ALA A 181 16.70 6.32 6.16
N THR A 182 17.54 5.58 6.92
CA THR A 182 17.05 4.59 7.88
C THR A 182 16.37 5.27 9.07
N ALA A 183 15.15 4.88 9.35
CA ALA A 183 14.40 5.30 10.53
C ALA A 183 14.33 4.15 11.55
N ARG A 184 14.49 4.51 12.83
CA ARG A 184 14.24 3.61 13.97
C ARG A 184 13.06 4.17 14.75
N LEU A 185 12.03 3.36 14.88
CA LEU A 185 10.75 3.78 15.47
C LEU A 185 10.37 2.81 16.56
N THR A 186 9.65 3.26 17.56
CA THR A 186 8.87 2.37 18.42
C THR A 186 7.51 2.16 17.76
N TYR A 187 7.00 0.92 17.76
CA TYR A 187 5.70 0.64 17.18
C TYR A 187 4.76 -0.04 18.19
N ARG A 188 3.47 0.16 17.99
CA ARG A 188 2.38 -0.59 18.61
C ARG A 188 1.36 -0.91 17.53
N ALA A 189 1.02 -2.19 17.38
CA ALA A 189 0.02 -2.66 16.42
C ALA A 189 -1.05 -3.46 17.17
N GLU A 190 -2.29 -2.97 17.15
CA GLU A 190 -3.44 -3.57 17.83
C GLU A 190 -4.63 -3.56 16.87
N GLY A 191 -5.08 -4.75 16.45
CA GLY A 191 -6.14 -4.90 15.47
C GLY A 191 -5.83 -4.14 14.17
N ASP A 192 -6.68 -3.19 13.82
CA ASP A 192 -6.56 -2.37 12.62
C ASP A 192 -5.87 -1.01 12.86
N GLN A 193 -5.21 -0.85 14.00
CA GLN A 193 -4.46 0.36 14.35
C GLN A 193 -2.98 0.08 14.47
N LEU A 194 -2.14 0.96 13.87
CA LEU A 194 -0.69 0.99 14.01
C LEU A 194 -0.28 2.38 14.47
N VAL A 195 0.50 2.46 15.55
CA VAL A 195 1.12 3.70 16.03
C VAL A 195 2.63 3.58 15.87
N LEU A 196 3.22 4.54 15.16
CA LEU A 196 4.67 4.70 15.03
C LEU A 196 5.12 5.92 15.83
N ILE A 197 6.20 5.77 16.59
CA ILE A 197 6.74 6.80 17.47
C ILE A 197 8.21 6.98 17.12
N ASP A 198 8.61 8.19 16.75
CA ASP A 198 10.02 8.52 16.47
C ASP A 198 10.84 8.74 17.76
N ASP A 199 12.13 9.01 17.60
CA ASP A 199 13.08 9.26 18.68
C ASP A 199 12.81 10.58 19.45
N GLN A 200 12.01 11.47 18.86
CA GLN A 200 11.57 12.73 19.49
C GLN A 200 10.23 12.57 20.21
N GLY A 201 9.64 11.35 20.18
CA GLY A 201 8.34 11.07 20.80
C GLY A 201 7.15 11.50 19.93
N LYS A 202 7.37 11.97 18.70
CA LYS A 202 6.28 12.30 17.77
C LYS A 202 5.60 11.01 17.31
N GLN A 203 4.29 11.01 17.39
CA GLN A 203 3.46 9.85 17.04
C GLN A 203 2.73 10.08 15.72
N VAL A 204 2.67 9.02 14.91
CA VAL A 204 1.81 8.95 13.73
C VAL A 204 0.96 7.69 13.85
N THR A 205 -0.35 7.87 13.74
CA THR A 205 -1.33 6.78 13.80
C THR A 205 -1.76 6.42 12.39
N TYR A 206 -1.83 5.12 12.14
CA TYR A 206 -2.28 4.54 10.89
C TYR A 206 -3.46 3.60 11.17
N SER A 207 -4.36 3.49 10.22
CA SER A 207 -5.39 2.45 10.15
C SER A 207 -5.08 1.45 9.04
N ARG A 208 -5.54 0.22 9.18
CA ARG A 208 -5.41 -0.77 8.12
C ARG A 208 -6.16 -0.29 6.87
N ALA A 209 -5.51 -0.35 5.72
CA ALA A 209 -6.09 0.16 4.49
C ALA A 209 -7.22 -0.75 3.98
N GLU A 210 -8.37 -0.15 3.67
CA GLU A 210 -9.50 -0.85 3.06
C GLU A 210 -9.24 -1.18 1.58
N LEU A 211 -8.58 -0.27 0.87
CA LEU A 211 -8.19 -0.45 -0.52
C LEU A 211 -6.75 -0.95 -0.61
N LEU A 212 -6.56 -2.18 -1.10
CA LEU A 212 -5.26 -2.86 -1.12
C LEU A 212 -4.48 -2.68 -2.41
N GLU A 213 -5.04 -2.02 -3.44
CA GLU A 213 -4.45 -1.95 -4.77
C GLU A 213 -3.82 -0.58 -5.04
N PHE A 214 -2.48 -0.55 -5.04
CA PHE A 214 -1.64 0.47 -5.64
C PHE A 214 -0.61 -0.24 -6.53
N GLN A 215 -1.01 -0.73 -7.68
CA GLN A 215 -0.08 -1.32 -8.65
C GLN A 215 -0.04 -0.49 -9.92
#